data_269c5288716c892dd133b9d9e030ea68
#
_entry.id   269c5288716c892dd133b9d9e030ea68
#
_cell.length_a   1.000
_cell.length_b   1.000
_cell.length_c   1.000
_cell.angle_alpha   90.00
_cell.angle_beta   90.00
_cell.angle_gamma   90.00
#
_symmetry.space_group_name_H-M   'P 1'
#
loop_
_entity.id
_entity.type
_entity.pdbx_description
1 polymer ?
#
loop_
_entity_poly.entity_id
_entity_poly.type
_entity_poly.pdbx_seq_one_letter_code
_entity_poly.pdbx_strand_id
1 'polypeptide(L)'
;MHVLILGGTTEARRLAELLAAEPLPCLRVTNSLAGRVAAPRTPPGEVRVGGFGGADGLAAWLRGHEVDLLIDATHPFAGTISFNAARAATTTHVPLLALRRPGWLPVEGDVWHEAGSLTEAAGLLPALGRRVFLTTGRMGLAAFAHLDDPWFLVRSVDAPGAPHPPRMEVLLDRGPFTLDGESELLRRHRIDVVVTKDSGGAATAPKLTAAREAGVPVVVVRRPPVPGGVTVVAEPRQAVQRVREAYARCAHPDAG
;
A
#
# COMPACT_ATOMS: atom_id res chain seq x y z
N MET A 1 4.50 -15.97 22.08
CA MET A 1 4.96 -15.39 20.78
C MET A 1 4.26 -14.06 20.53
N HIS A 2 5.00 -13.00 20.19
CA HIS A 2 4.47 -11.69 19.85
C HIS A 2 4.76 -11.34 18.39
N VAL A 3 3.71 -11.04 17.63
CA VAL A 3 3.78 -10.63 16.22
C VAL A 3 3.43 -9.15 16.09
N LEU A 4 4.31 -8.35 15.49
CA LEU A 4 4.02 -6.98 15.09
C LEU A 4 3.66 -6.94 13.60
N ILE A 5 2.47 -6.44 13.26
CA ILE A 5 2.04 -6.22 11.88
C ILE A 5 2.10 -4.72 11.58
N LEU A 6 2.97 -4.31 10.66
CA LEU A 6 2.91 -2.97 10.06
C LEU A 6 1.79 -2.98 9.02
N GLY A 7 0.72 -2.23 9.28
CA GLY A 7 -0.55 -2.41 8.59
C GLY A 7 -1.01 -1.18 7.78
N GLY A 8 -2.32 -1.10 7.60
CA GLY A 8 -3.00 -0.06 6.84
C GLY A 8 -3.54 -0.50 5.49
N THR A 9 -3.40 -1.77 5.13
CA THR A 9 -3.94 -2.39 3.91
C THR A 9 -5.08 -3.36 4.20
N THR A 10 -5.78 -3.80 3.17
CA THR A 10 -6.80 -4.84 3.27
C THR A 10 -6.17 -6.18 3.65
N GLU A 11 -4.99 -6.48 3.10
CA GLU A 11 -4.23 -7.69 3.39
C GLU A 11 -3.78 -7.76 4.85
N ALA A 12 -3.32 -6.63 5.41
CA ALA A 12 -2.96 -6.55 6.83
C ALA A 12 -4.15 -6.83 7.74
N ARG A 13 -5.33 -6.26 7.45
CA ARG A 13 -6.56 -6.55 8.20
C ARG A 13 -6.96 -8.02 8.08
N ARG A 14 -6.95 -8.55 6.86
CA ARG A 14 -7.29 -9.95 6.64
C ARG A 14 -6.33 -10.90 7.36
N LEU A 15 -5.04 -10.56 7.38
CA LEU A 15 -4.06 -11.31 8.17
C LEU A 15 -4.40 -11.27 9.67
N ALA A 16 -4.69 -10.11 10.23
CA ALA A 16 -5.07 -9.96 11.64
C ALA A 16 -6.34 -10.76 11.98
N GLU A 17 -7.37 -10.73 11.10
CA GLU A 17 -8.60 -11.53 11.25
C GLU A 17 -8.31 -13.03 11.26
N LEU A 18 -7.45 -13.50 10.34
CA LEU A 18 -7.09 -14.90 10.26
C LEU A 18 -6.28 -15.34 11.50
N LEU A 19 -5.33 -14.52 11.96
CA LEU A 19 -4.56 -14.83 13.16
C LEU A 19 -5.41 -14.84 14.43
N ALA A 20 -6.40 -13.96 14.52
CA ALA A 20 -7.34 -13.94 15.64
C ALA A 20 -8.23 -15.21 15.70
N ALA A 21 -8.43 -15.88 14.56
CA ALA A 21 -9.17 -17.14 14.47
C ALA A 21 -8.30 -18.39 14.66
N GLU A 22 -6.97 -18.24 14.77
CA GLU A 22 -6.05 -19.37 14.96
C GLU A 22 -6.08 -19.89 16.40
N PRO A 23 -6.08 -21.21 16.61
CA PRO A 23 -5.99 -21.84 17.92
C PRO A 23 -4.53 -21.84 18.41
N LEU A 24 -3.90 -20.68 18.50
CA LEU A 24 -2.52 -20.52 18.97
C LEU A 24 -2.54 -19.85 20.36
N PRO A 25 -2.48 -20.63 21.46
CA PRO A 25 -2.51 -20.07 22.80
C PRO A 25 -1.32 -19.12 23.02
N CYS A 26 -1.55 -18.02 23.74
CA CYS A 26 -0.53 -17.01 24.02
C CYS A 26 0.08 -16.31 22.77
N LEU A 27 -0.57 -16.41 21.61
CA LEU A 27 -0.22 -15.57 20.47
C LEU A 27 -0.71 -14.14 20.73
N ARG A 28 0.22 -13.21 20.81
CA ARG A 28 -0.05 -11.78 20.89
C ARG A 28 0.15 -11.13 19.51
N VAL A 29 -0.83 -10.38 19.04
CA VAL A 29 -0.76 -9.67 17.76
C VAL A 29 -0.98 -8.18 18.00
N THR A 30 0.03 -7.37 17.64
CA THR A 30 -0.07 -5.91 17.65
C THR A 30 -0.09 -5.38 16.23
N ASN A 31 -1.13 -4.62 15.88
CA ASN A 31 -1.29 -3.96 14.59
C ASN A 31 -0.82 -2.50 14.67
N SER A 32 0.15 -2.11 13.86
CA SER A 32 0.66 -0.75 13.82
C SER A 32 0.09 0.00 12.62
N LEU A 33 -0.62 1.10 12.87
CA LEU A 33 -1.18 2.00 11.88
C LEU A 33 -0.43 3.33 11.91
N ALA A 34 -0.12 3.88 10.74
CA ALA A 34 0.67 5.11 10.63
C ALA A 34 -0.08 6.39 11.07
N GLY A 35 -1.39 6.32 11.36
CA GLY A 35 -2.19 7.49 11.71
C GLY A 35 -2.45 8.47 10.56
N ARG A 36 -2.25 8.03 9.30
CA ARG A 36 -2.41 8.89 8.12
C ARG A 36 -3.85 9.11 7.68
N VAL A 37 -4.79 8.33 8.21
CA VAL A 37 -6.22 8.38 7.89
C VAL A 37 -6.98 8.72 9.15
N ALA A 38 -7.89 9.69 9.09
CA ALA A 38 -8.63 10.20 10.26
C ALA A 38 -9.50 9.11 10.92
N ALA A 39 -10.11 8.20 10.12
CA ALA A 39 -10.92 7.09 10.61
C ALA A 39 -10.41 5.76 10.01
N PRO A 40 -9.37 5.14 10.58
CA PRO A 40 -8.89 3.85 10.10
C PRO A 40 -9.89 2.74 10.46
N ARG A 41 -10.04 1.74 9.57
CA ARG A 41 -10.73 0.51 9.92
C ARG A 41 -9.83 -0.30 10.86
N THR A 42 -10.27 -0.49 12.09
CA THR A 42 -9.49 -1.15 13.14
C THR A 42 -9.49 -2.67 12.94
N PRO A 43 -8.33 -3.32 12.83
CA PRO A 43 -8.22 -4.78 12.81
C PRO A 43 -8.43 -5.37 14.21
N PRO A 44 -8.71 -6.67 14.34
CA PRO A 44 -8.74 -7.35 15.63
C PRO A 44 -7.35 -7.40 16.26
N GLY A 45 -7.28 -7.52 17.59
CA GLY A 45 -6.05 -7.53 18.39
C GLY A 45 -5.66 -6.15 18.90
N GLU A 46 -4.45 -6.05 19.43
CA GLU A 46 -3.92 -4.77 19.90
C GLU A 46 -3.65 -3.82 18.73
N VAL A 47 -3.96 -2.54 18.90
CA VAL A 47 -3.72 -1.53 17.88
C VAL A 47 -2.89 -0.39 18.47
N ARG A 48 -1.79 -0.06 17.81
CA ARG A 48 -1.06 1.19 18.04
C ARG A 48 -1.19 2.11 16.82
N VAL A 49 -1.20 3.40 17.06
CA VAL A 49 -1.26 4.43 16.02
C VAL A 49 -0.08 5.37 16.16
N GLY A 50 0.56 5.71 15.06
CA GLY A 50 1.68 6.63 14.99
C GLY A 50 2.95 6.02 14.39
N GLY A 51 3.94 6.87 14.12
CA GLY A 51 5.26 6.46 13.64
C GLY A 51 6.13 5.86 14.74
N PHE A 52 7.27 5.29 14.36
CA PHE A 52 8.26 4.76 15.30
C PHE A 52 9.47 5.69 15.49
N GLY A 53 9.56 6.81 14.74
CA GLY A 53 10.76 7.65 14.76
C GLY A 53 11.92 7.07 13.94
N GLY A 54 11.62 6.35 12.84
CA GLY A 54 12.61 5.75 11.97
C GLY A 54 12.95 4.30 12.32
N ALA A 55 14.08 3.80 11.78
CA ALA A 55 14.51 2.42 11.99
C ALA A 55 14.96 2.16 13.45
N ASP A 56 15.64 3.12 14.05
CA ASP A 56 16.17 2.97 15.41
C ASP A 56 15.03 2.97 16.44
N GLY A 57 14.02 3.84 16.26
CA GLY A 57 12.82 3.82 17.09
C GLY A 57 12.01 2.53 16.92
N LEU A 58 11.92 1.99 15.69
CA LEU A 58 11.30 0.67 15.49
C LEU A 58 12.11 -0.44 16.16
N ALA A 59 13.43 -0.43 16.06
CA ALA A 59 14.29 -1.39 16.73
C ALA A 59 14.14 -1.35 18.26
N ALA A 60 14.08 -0.15 18.85
CA ALA A 60 13.81 0.03 20.27
C ALA A 60 12.45 -0.54 20.67
N TRP A 61 11.43 -0.30 19.84
CA TRP A 61 10.08 -0.82 20.09
C TRP A 61 10.04 -2.35 20.02
N LEU A 62 10.69 -2.97 19.01
CA LEU A 62 10.77 -4.42 18.87
C LEU A 62 11.38 -5.08 20.11
N ARG A 63 12.50 -4.53 20.64
CA ARG A 63 13.15 -5.03 21.87
C ARG A 63 12.28 -4.83 23.11
N GLY A 64 11.75 -3.61 23.29
CA GLY A 64 10.97 -3.26 24.49
C GLY A 64 9.64 -3.99 24.62
N HIS A 65 9.14 -4.57 23.51
CA HIS A 65 7.89 -5.34 23.51
C HIS A 65 8.11 -6.83 23.21
N GLU A 66 9.38 -7.30 23.19
CA GLU A 66 9.76 -8.70 22.99
C GLU A 66 9.06 -9.28 21.73
N VAL A 67 9.23 -8.59 20.59
CA VAL A 67 8.62 -9.03 19.33
C VAL A 67 9.42 -10.17 18.74
N ASP A 68 8.76 -11.29 18.48
CA ASP A 68 9.35 -12.50 17.90
C ASP A 68 9.30 -12.51 16.37
N LEU A 69 8.33 -11.81 15.76
CA LEU A 69 8.18 -11.75 14.32
C LEU A 69 7.61 -10.38 13.90
N LEU A 70 8.28 -9.75 12.94
CA LEU A 70 7.83 -8.51 12.29
C LEU A 70 7.22 -8.84 10.92
N ILE A 71 6.02 -8.35 10.64
CA ILE A 71 5.36 -8.50 9.33
C ILE A 71 5.13 -7.12 8.71
N ASP A 72 5.80 -6.83 7.60
CA ASP A 72 5.51 -5.66 6.76
C ASP A 72 4.36 -5.97 5.80
N ALA A 73 3.16 -5.58 6.20
CA ALA A 73 1.94 -5.65 5.39
C ALA A 73 1.45 -4.25 4.97
N THR A 74 2.38 -3.29 4.85
CA THR A 74 2.08 -1.93 4.44
C THR A 74 1.79 -1.85 2.95
N HIS A 75 1.29 -0.68 2.51
CA HIS A 75 1.05 -0.43 1.09
C HIS A 75 2.36 -0.56 0.29
N PRO A 76 2.39 -1.18 -0.91
CA PRO A 76 3.61 -1.35 -1.71
C PRO A 76 4.42 -0.07 -1.95
N PHE A 77 3.78 1.09 -1.88
CA PHE A 77 4.42 2.41 -2.00
C PHE A 77 4.84 3.04 -0.66
N ALA A 78 4.79 2.30 0.42
CA ALA A 78 5.28 2.76 1.72
C ALA A 78 6.76 2.41 1.93
N GLY A 79 7.61 2.62 0.93
CA GLY A 79 9.02 2.20 0.91
C GLY A 79 9.80 2.60 2.16
N THR A 80 9.63 3.84 2.65
CA THR A 80 10.34 4.31 3.85
C THR A 80 10.17 3.39 5.05
N ILE A 81 8.92 3.00 5.37
CA ILE A 81 8.68 2.10 6.52
C ILE A 81 9.19 0.68 6.25
N SER A 82 9.13 0.20 5.00
CA SER A 82 9.64 -1.12 4.63
C SER A 82 11.15 -1.22 4.79
N PHE A 83 11.91 -0.19 4.36
CA PHE A 83 13.35 -0.12 4.56
C PHE A 83 13.72 0.07 6.04
N ASN A 84 12.95 0.87 6.79
CA ASN A 84 13.12 0.98 8.23
C ASN A 84 12.87 -0.34 8.95
N ALA A 85 11.86 -1.11 8.52
CA ALA A 85 11.55 -2.43 9.05
C ALA A 85 12.69 -3.42 8.80
N ALA A 86 13.27 -3.43 7.59
CA ALA A 86 14.41 -4.29 7.29
C ALA A 86 15.64 -3.95 8.14
N ARG A 87 15.97 -2.65 8.30
CA ARG A 87 17.07 -2.21 9.17
C ARG A 87 16.83 -2.58 10.64
N ALA A 88 15.62 -2.30 11.15
CA ALA A 88 15.27 -2.65 12.54
C ALA A 88 15.33 -4.15 12.78
N ALA A 89 14.78 -4.96 11.87
CA ALA A 89 14.82 -6.41 11.92
C ALA A 89 16.27 -6.95 11.97
N THR A 90 17.15 -6.44 11.11
CA THR A 90 18.57 -6.79 11.12
C THR A 90 19.24 -6.42 12.45
N THR A 91 19.00 -5.20 12.95
CA THR A 91 19.61 -4.70 14.21
C THR A 91 19.14 -5.46 15.46
N THR A 92 17.93 -6.02 15.42
CA THR A 92 17.32 -6.71 16.57
C THR A 92 17.35 -8.24 16.43
N HIS A 93 17.76 -8.75 15.27
CA HIS A 93 17.67 -10.16 14.89
C HIS A 93 16.23 -10.72 14.91
N VAL A 94 15.23 -9.85 14.83
CA VAL A 94 13.82 -10.24 14.70
C VAL A 94 13.55 -10.61 13.24
N PRO A 95 13.02 -11.81 12.95
CA PRO A 95 12.66 -12.19 11.59
C PRO A 95 11.66 -11.20 10.96
N LEU A 96 11.88 -10.87 9.70
CA LEU A 96 10.99 -10.00 8.91
C LEU A 96 10.34 -10.78 7.78
N LEU A 97 9.02 -10.69 7.68
CA LEU A 97 8.20 -11.19 6.58
C LEU A 97 7.53 -10.01 5.86
N ALA A 98 7.60 -9.94 4.54
CA ALA A 98 6.84 -8.98 3.75
C ALA A 98 5.59 -9.64 3.15
N LEU A 99 4.40 -9.12 3.49
CA LEU A 99 3.15 -9.51 2.84
C LEU A 99 2.86 -8.52 1.72
N ARG A 100 3.11 -8.93 0.48
CA ARG A 100 3.04 -8.10 -0.72
C ARG A 100 2.21 -8.76 -1.80
N ARG A 101 0.96 -8.31 -1.99
CA ARG A 101 0.14 -8.77 -3.12
C ARG A 101 0.85 -8.52 -4.46
N PRO A 102 0.63 -9.36 -5.50
CA PRO A 102 1.14 -9.14 -6.85
C PRO A 102 0.74 -7.77 -7.41
N GLY A 103 1.54 -7.24 -8.33
CA GLY A 103 1.17 -6.08 -9.14
C GLY A 103 0.06 -6.40 -10.11
N TRP A 104 -0.50 -5.37 -10.71
CA TRP A 104 -1.35 -5.57 -11.87
C TRP A 104 -0.51 -5.95 -13.08
N LEU A 105 -1.06 -6.77 -13.95
CA LEU A 105 -0.47 -7.11 -15.23
C LEU A 105 -1.36 -6.54 -16.34
N PRO A 106 -0.77 -5.98 -17.39
CA PRO A 106 -1.55 -5.52 -18.53
C PRO A 106 -2.23 -6.70 -19.21
N VAL A 107 -3.41 -6.47 -19.74
CA VAL A 107 -4.15 -7.42 -20.55
C VAL A 107 -4.39 -6.83 -21.95
N GLU A 108 -4.86 -7.64 -22.88
CA GLU A 108 -5.18 -7.19 -24.23
C GLU A 108 -6.13 -5.98 -24.22
N GLY A 109 -5.80 -4.97 -24.99
CA GLY A 109 -6.52 -3.69 -25.05
C GLY A 109 -6.06 -2.63 -24.05
N ASP A 110 -5.22 -2.96 -23.07
CA ASP A 110 -4.64 -1.97 -22.18
C ASP A 110 -3.59 -1.10 -22.91
N VAL A 111 -3.67 0.20 -22.71
CA VAL A 111 -2.66 1.17 -23.19
C VAL A 111 -1.93 1.72 -21.96
N TRP A 112 -0.87 1.02 -21.55
CA TRP A 112 -0.11 1.40 -20.36
C TRP A 112 1.21 2.07 -20.72
N HIS A 113 1.52 3.15 -20.00
CA HIS A 113 2.80 3.82 -19.98
C HIS A 113 3.42 3.63 -18.59
N GLU A 114 4.51 2.90 -18.51
CA GLU A 114 5.20 2.68 -17.24
C GLU A 114 6.03 3.91 -16.87
N ALA A 115 6.02 4.25 -15.58
CA ALA A 115 6.87 5.28 -14.98
C ALA A 115 7.56 4.75 -13.72
N GLY A 116 8.85 5.01 -13.56
CA GLY A 116 9.62 4.58 -12.39
C GLY A 116 9.35 5.45 -11.16
N SER A 117 8.77 6.65 -11.36
CA SER A 117 8.47 7.60 -10.29
C SER A 117 7.25 8.46 -10.63
N LEU A 118 6.70 9.16 -9.62
CA LEU A 118 5.65 10.16 -9.85
C LEU A 118 6.15 11.36 -10.67
N THR A 119 7.41 11.73 -10.54
CA THR A 119 8.03 12.80 -11.34
C THR A 119 8.12 12.39 -12.81
N GLU A 120 8.53 11.17 -13.08
CA GLU A 120 8.54 10.63 -14.45
C GLU A 120 7.12 10.55 -15.03
N ALA A 121 6.15 10.09 -14.22
CA ALA A 121 4.75 10.07 -14.63
C ALA A 121 4.23 11.48 -14.99
N ALA A 122 4.60 12.51 -14.23
CA ALA A 122 4.26 13.90 -14.54
C ALA A 122 4.85 14.35 -15.87
N GLY A 123 6.08 13.93 -16.19
CA GLY A 123 6.76 14.24 -17.46
C GLY A 123 6.10 13.63 -18.70
N LEU A 124 5.35 12.54 -18.55
CA LEU A 124 4.64 11.88 -19.66
C LEU A 124 3.32 12.60 -20.03
N LEU A 125 2.70 13.32 -19.10
CA LEU A 125 1.35 13.86 -19.27
C LEU A 125 1.19 14.83 -20.44
N PRO A 126 2.13 15.75 -20.74
CA PRO A 126 1.97 16.68 -21.86
C PRO A 126 1.74 16.01 -23.21
N ALA A 127 2.24 14.79 -23.40
CA ALA A 127 2.07 14.02 -24.62
C ALA A 127 0.80 13.14 -24.63
N LEU A 128 0.18 12.89 -23.45
CA LEU A 128 -0.92 11.94 -23.30
C LEU A 128 -2.29 12.60 -23.15
N GLY A 129 -2.36 13.82 -22.60
CA GLY A 129 -3.62 14.51 -22.45
C GLY A 129 -3.58 15.67 -21.45
N ARG A 130 -4.70 16.37 -21.35
CA ARG A 130 -4.85 17.56 -20.50
C ARG A 130 -5.87 17.40 -19.38
N ARG A 131 -6.67 16.35 -19.42
CA ARG A 131 -7.66 16.02 -18.38
C ARG A 131 -7.24 14.71 -17.70
N VAL A 132 -6.59 14.86 -16.56
CA VAL A 132 -5.88 13.79 -15.86
C VAL A 132 -6.70 13.28 -14.68
N PHE A 133 -6.98 11.97 -14.63
CA PHE A 133 -7.50 11.34 -13.43
C PHE A 133 -6.34 10.81 -12.56
N LEU A 134 -6.03 11.53 -11.49
CA LEU A 134 -4.90 11.24 -10.61
C LEU A 134 -5.36 10.44 -9.38
N THR A 135 -5.02 9.15 -9.34
CA THR A 135 -5.42 8.21 -8.28
C THR A 135 -4.27 7.82 -7.35
N THR A 136 -3.24 8.66 -7.26
CA THR A 136 -2.01 8.40 -6.48
C THR A 136 -2.16 8.71 -4.99
N GLY A 137 -3.31 9.26 -4.59
CA GLY A 137 -3.58 9.74 -3.25
C GLY A 137 -2.87 11.07 -2.92
N ARG A 138 -3.24 11.69 -1.79
CA ARG A 138 -2.78 13.05 -1.43
C ARG A 138 -1.26 13.23 -1.36
N MET A 139 -0.52 12.19 -0.97
CA MET A 139 0.93 12.27 -0.80
C MET A 139 1.72 12.32 -2.12
N GLY A 140 1.07 12.09 -3.25
CA GLY A 140 1.72 12.09 -4.57
C GLY A 140 1.59 13.40 -5.33
N LEU A 141 0.82 14.38 -4.86
CA LEU A 141 0.42 15.56 -5.63
C LEU A 141 1.56 16.53 -5.90
N ALA A 142 2.52 16.62 -4.99
CA ALA A 142 3.68 17.50 -5.12
C ALA A 142 4.46 17.28 -6.43
N ALA A 143 4.50 16.03 -6.93
CA ALA A 143 5.18 15.71 -8.18
C ALA A 143 4.52 16.36 -9.42
N PHE A 144 3.26 16.74 -9.31
CA PHE A 144 2.46 17.34 -10.39
C PHE A 144 2.22 18.85 -10.19
N ALA A 145 2.70 19.43 -9.08
CA ALA A 145 2.41 20.82 -8.70
C ALA A 145 2.94 21.87 -9.68
N HIS A 146 3.94 21.52 -10.50
CA HIS A 146 4.55 22.39 -11.50
C HIS A 146 3.82 22.38 -12.86
N LEU A 147 2.76 21.58 -13.01
CA LEU A 147 2.00 21.44 -14.25
C LEU A 147 0.81 22.41 -14.22
N ASP A 148 0.92 23.54 -14.92
CA ASP A 148 -0.08 24.59 -14.93
C ASP A 148 -1.19 24.36 -15.98
N ASP A 149 -0.88 23.68 -17.08
CA ASP A 149 -1.79 23.50 -18.22
C ASP A 149 -2.82 22.36 -17.98
N PRO A 150 -2.47 21.14 -17.50
CA PRO A 150 -3.45 20.10 -17.29
C PRO A 150 -4.42 20.39 -16.15
N TRP A 151 -5.67 19.93 -16.33
CA TRP A 151 -6.64 19.87 -15.26
C TRP A 151 -6.66 18.48 -14.63
N PHE A 152 -6.71 18.41 -13.31
CA PHE A 152 -6.62 17.17 -12.56
C PHE A 152 -7.91 16.87 -11.80
N LEU A 153 -8.48 15.68 -12.00
CA LEU A 153 -9.40 15.08 -11.05
C LEU A 153 -8.57 14.26 -10.06
N VAL A 154 -8.50 14.68 -8.82
CA VAL A 154 -7.68 14.03 -7.79
C VAL A 154 -8.55 13.22 -6.87
N ARG A 155 -8.37 11.90 -6.83
CA ARG A 155 -9.04 11.06 -5.85
C ARG A 155 -8.15 10.77 -4.64
N SER A 156 -8.66 11.07 -3.46
CA SER A 156 -8.00 10.79 -2.18
C SER A 156 -8.99 10.50 -1.08
N VAL A 157 -8.54 9.85 0.00
CA VAL A 157 -9.40 9.55 1.16
C VAL A 157 -9.64 10.79 2.02
N ASP A 158 -8.59 11.60 2.18
CA ASP A 158 -8.65 12.86 2.93
C ASP A 158 -8.23 14.02 2.02
N ALA A 159 -8.64 15.23 2.36
CA ALA A 159 -8.28 16.42 1.60
C ALA A 159 -6.75 16.58 1.50
N PRO A 160 -6.22 16.88 0.31
CA PRO A 160 -4.81 17.14 0.12
C PRO A 160 -4.42 18.53 0.63
N GLY A 161 -3.18 18.66 1.12
CA GLY A 161 -2.52 19.93 1.37
C GLY A 161 -1.57 20.31 0.22
N ALA A 162 -1.06 21.53 0.25
CA ALA A 162 -0.02 21.97 -0.67
C ALA A 162 1.31 21.21 -0.43
N PRO A 163 2.20 21.09 -1.46
CA PRO A 163 1.97 21.52 -2.84
C PRO A 163 1.10 20.56 -3.65
N HIS A 164 0.33 21.10 -4.58
CA HIS A 164 -0.57 20.34 -5.47
C HIS A 164 -0.73 21.10 -6.80
N PRO A 165 -1.26 20.46 -7.87
CA PRO A 165 -1.56 21.14 -9.13
C PRO A 165 -2.49 22.33 -8.95
N PRO A 166 -2.29 23.44 -9.70
CA PRO A 166 -3.11 24.65 -9.54
C PRO A 166 -4.54 24.49 -10.08
N ARG A 167 -4.74 23.62 -11.07
CA ARG A 167 -6.03 23.35 -11.72
C ARG A 167 -6.51 21.95 -11.37
N MET A 168 -7.18 21.79 -10.22
CA MET A 168 -7.68 20.48 -9.79
C MET A 168 -9.06 20.56 -9.15
N GLU A 169 -9.75 19.44 -9.24
CA GLU A 169 -10.94 19.10 -8.46
C GLU A 169 -10.62 17.90 -7.57
N VAL A 170 -11.07 17.90 -6.33
CA VAL A 170 -10.80 16.83 -5.38
C VAL A 170 -12.05 15.99 -5.17
N LEU A 171 -11.94 14.70 -5.45
CA LEU A 171 -12.93 13.68 -5.14
C LEU A 171 -12.52 12.94 -3.86
N LEU A 172 -13.19 13.20 -2.74
CA LEU A 172 -12.96 12.48 -1.49
C LEU A 172 -13.74 11.18 -1.52
N ASP A 173 -13.02 10.08 -1.73
CA ASP A 173 -13.64 8.78 -1.87
C ASP A 173 -12.71 7.64 -1.45
N ARG A 174 -13.32 6.53 -1.00
CA ARG A 174 -12.61 5.33 -0.52
C ARG A 174 -13.23 4.09 -1.14
N GLY A 175 -12.40 3.29 -1.80
CA GLY A 175 -12.83 2.00 -2.34
C GLY A 175 -13.46 1.03 -1.32
N PRO A 176 -14.08 -0.04 -1.80
CA PRO A 176 -13.95 -0.56 -3.17
C PRO A 176 -14.73 0.26 -4.19
N PHE A 177 -14.20 0.32 -5.42
CA PHE A 177 -14.84 1.01 -6.55
C PHE A 177 -15.51 0.00 -7.48
N THR A 178 -16.52 0.44 -8.25
CA THR A 178 -17.23 -0.38 -9.23
C THR A 178 -16.81 0.02 -10.65
N LEU A 179 -16.92 -0.91 -11.60
CA LEU A 179 -16.64 -0.62 -13.01
C LEU A 179 -17.55 0.50 -13.55
N ASP A 180 -18.85 0.40 -13.30
CA ASP A 180 -19.83 1.41 -13.75
C ASP A 180 -19.50 2.80 -13.19
N GLY A 181 -19.15 2.88 -11.90
CA GLY A 181 -18.76 4.13 -11.26
C GLY A 181 -17.49 4.74 -11.85
N GLU A 182 -16.47 3.92 -12.15
CA GLU A 182 -15.24 4.37 -12.78
C GLU A 182 -15.50 4.82 -14.23
N SER A 183 -16.29 4.07 -15.00
CA SER A 183 -16.65 4.38 -16.38
C SER A 183 -17.43 5.70 -16.46
N GLU A 184 -18.41 5.90 -15.59
CA GLU A 184 -19.17 7.16 -15.50
C GLU A 184 -18.26 8.33 -15.12
N LEU A 185 -17.33 8.14 -14.20
CA LEU A 185 -16.38 9.16 -13.78
C LEU A 185 -15.48 9.58 -14.96
N LEU A 186 -14.89 8.63 -15.69
CA LEU A 186 -14.05 8.90 -16.86
C LEU A 186 -14.85 9.69 -17.93
N ARG A 187 -16.07 9.26 -18.21
CA ARG A 187 -16.95 9.90 -19.20
C ARG A 187 -17.36 11.31 -18.77
N ARG A 188 -17.87 11.48 -17.54
CA ARG A 188 -18.38 12.74 -16.99
C ARG A 188 -17.31 13.82 -16.98
N HIS A 189 -16.12 13.47 -16.55
CA HIS A 189 -15.00 14.41 -16.47
C HIS A 189 -14.16 14.45 -17.74
N ARG A 190 -14.55 13.72 -18.80
CA ARG A 190 -13.84 13.68 -20.10
C ARG A 190 -12.35 13.43 -19.90
N ILE A 191 -12.00 12.37 -19.17
CA ILE A 191 -10.63 12.05 -18.81
C ILE A 191 -9.86 11.58 -20.05
N ASP A 192 -8.70 12.18 -20.30
CA ASP A 192 -7.80 11.82 -21.39
C ASP A 192 -6.77 10.78 -20.96
N VAL A 193 -6.37 10.79 -19.68
CA VAL A 193 -5.35 9.90 -19.14
C VAL A 193 -5.57 9.62 -17.65
N VAL A 194 -5.35 8.37 -17.25
CA VAL A 194 -5.36 7.96 -15.84
C VAL A 194 -3.93 7.82 -15.33
N VAL A 195 -3.64 8.36 -14.14
CA VAL A 195 -2.37 8.12 -13.44
C VAL A 195 -2.63 7.30 -12.18
N THR A 196 -1.97 6.18 -12.07
CA THR A 196 -2.12 5.29 -10.91
C THR A 196 -0.78 4.73 -10.45
N LYS A 197 -0.71 4.37 -9.18
CA LYS A 197 0.37 3.54 -8.63
C LYS A 197 0.03 2.07 -8.85
N ASP A 198 1.00 1.24 -9.26
CA ASP A 198 0.81 -0.20 -9.31
C ASP A 198 0.58 -0.76 -7.89
N SER A 199 -0.62 -0.64 -7.39
CA SER A 199 -0.97 -1.13 -6.05
C SER A 199 -1.36 -2.61 -6.03
N GLY A 200 -1.74 -3.21 -7.16
CA GLY A 200 -2.17 -4.60 -7.27
C GLY A 200 -3.50 -4.93 -6.57
N GLY A 201 -4.19 -3.93 -6.00
CA GLY A 201 -5.40 -4.16 -5.20
C GLY A 201 -6.66 -4.35 -6.06
N ALA A 202 -7.42 -5.42 -5.82
CA ALA A 202 -8.69 -5.68 -6.49
C ALA A 202 -9.72 -4.55 -6.27
N ALA A 203 -9.77 -3.97 -5.07
CA ALA A 203 -10.68 -2.88 -4.73
C ALA A 203 -10.49 -1.59 -5.56
N THR A 204 -9.36 -1.44 -6.24
CA THR A 204 -9.00 -0.27 -7.04
C THR A 204 -8.68 -0.63 -8.50
N ALA A 205 -8.79 -1.89 -8.89
CA ALA A 205 -8.59 -2.34 -10.27
C ALA A 205 -9.66 -1.88 -11.27
N PRO A 206 -10.94 -1.65 -10.89
CA PRO A 206 -11.99 -1.29 -11.84
C PRO A 206 -11.66 -0.10 -12.74
N LYS A 207 -10.88 0.87 -12.26
CA LYS A 207 -10.44 2.01 -13.10
C LYS A 207 -9.58 1.61 -14.30
N LEU A 208 -8.82 0.49 -14.19
CA LEU A 208 -8.00 -0.02 -15.29
C LEU A 208 -8.89 -0.64 -16.38
N THR A 209 -9.90 -1.40 -15.96
CA THR A 209 -10.91 -1.93 -16.88
C THR A 209 -11.70 -0.82 -17.55
N ALA A 210 -12.17 0.18 -16.78
CA ALA A 210 -12.88 1.32 -17.32
C ALA A 210 -12.03 2.13 -18.32
N ALA A 211 -10.75 2.34 -18.02
CA ALA A 211 -9.81 3.02 -18.91
C ALA A 211 -9.62 2.24 -20.22
N ARG A 212 -9.42 0.91 -20.16
CA ARG A 212 -9.31 0.03 -21.32
C ARG A 212 -10.56 0.09 -22.21
N GLU A 213 -11.76 -0.05 -21.62
CA GLU A 213 -13.03 0.00 -22.35
C GLU A 213 -13.29 1.36 -23.01
N ALA A 214 -12.79 2.44 -22.39
CA ALA A 214 -12.89 3.79 -22.93
C ALA A 214 -11.74 4.17 -23.89
N GLY A 215 -10.74 3.30 -24.10
CA GLY A 215 -9.54 3.61 -24.88
C GLY A 215 -8.65 4.69 -24.25
N VAL A 216 -8.77 4.91 -22.94
CA VAL A 216 -8.01 5.92 -22.18
C VAL A 216 -6.66 5.33 -21.73
N PRO A 217 -5.52 5.94 -22.07
CA PRO A 217 -4.21 5.49 -21.64
C PRO A 217 -4.04 5.63 -20.12
N VAL A 218 -3.24 4.71 -19.55
CA VAL A 218 -2.95 4.68 -18.12
C VAL A 218 -1.45 4.82 -17.88
N VAL A 219 -1.04 5.84 -17.14
CA VAL A 219 0.32 5.93 -16.62
C VAL A 219 0.39 5.14 -15.31
N VAL A 220 1.15 4.06 -15.32
CA VAL A 220 1.31 3.16 -14.17
C VAL A 220 2.67 3.38 -13.53
N VAL A 221 2.67 3.94 -12.33
CA VAL A 221 3.90 4.13 -11.56
C VAL A 221 4.30 2.81 -10.92
N ARG A 222 5.51 2.34 -11.26
CA ARG A 222 6.07 1.10 -10.71
C ARG A 222 6.26 1.20 -9.20
N ARG A 223 6.02 0.10 -8.52
CA ARG A 223 6.24 0.02 -7.06
C ARG A 223 7.73 0.00 -6.73
N PRO A 224 8.15 0.60 -5.61
CA PRO A 224 9.52 0.46 -5.13
C PRO A 224 9.85 -1.01 -4.82
N PRO A 225 11.13 -1.41 -4.94
CA PRO A 225 11.57 -2.75 -4.61
C PRO A 225 11.33 -3.10 -3.15
N VAL A 226 11.20 -4.37 -2.87
CA VAL A 226 11.26 -4.90 -1.49
C VAL A 226 12.73 -4.86 -1.03
N PRO A 227 13.01 -4.52 0.24
CA PRO A 227 14.38 -4.60 0.76
C PRO A 227 15.00 -5.99 0.55
N GLY A 228 16.30 -6.02 0.20
CA GLY A 228 17.01 -7.28 -0.06
C GLY A 228 17.00 -8.22 1.15
N GLY A 229 16.95 -9.54 0.89
CA GLY A 229 17.01 -10.57 1.94
C GLY A 229 15.70 -10.79 2.72
N VAL A 230 14.64 -10.06 2.41
CA VAL A 230 13.35 -10.22 3.08
C VAL A 230 12.52 -11.30 2.41
N THR A 231 12.02 -12.26 3.19
CA THR A 231 11.06 -13.26 2.69
C THR A 231 9.74 -12.58 2.32
N VAL A 232 9.24 -12.87 1.11
CA VAL A 232 7.99 -12.28 0.59
C VAL A 232 6.92 -13.36 0.44
N VAL A 233 5.71 -13.05 0.88
CA VAL A 233 4.50 -13.83 0.61
C VAL A 233 3.45 -12.94 -0.04
N ALA A 234 2.63 -13.53 -0.91
CA ALA A 234 1.64 -12.78 -1.69
C ALA A 234 0.29 -12.65 -0.98
N GLU A 235 -0.06 -13.64 -0.15
CA GLU A 235 -1.39 -13.79 0.43
C GLU A 235 -1.37 -13.86 1.96
N PRO A 236 -2.41 -13.35 2.64
CA PRO A 236 -2.54 -13.43 4.09
C PRO A 236 -2.44 -14.85 4.64
N ARG A 237 -3.00 -15.86 3.95
CA ARG A 237 -2.94 -17.27 4.37
C ARG A 237 -1.49 -17.81 4.40
N GLN A 238 -0.66 -17.39 3.45
CA GLN A 238 0.76 -17.76 3.44
C GLN A 238 1.49 -17.11 4.63
N ALA A 239 1.15 -15.87 4.98
CA ALA A 239 1.69 -15.23 6.17
C ALA A 239 1.26 -15.94 7.46
N VAL A 240 0.01 -16.38 7.57
CA VAL A 240 -0.47 -17.22 8.70
C VAL A 240 0.36 -18.50 8.81
N GLN A 241 0.64 -19.17 7.71
CA GLN A 241 1.46 -20.39 7.71
C GLN A 241 2.87 -20.09 8.26
N ARG A 242 3.49 -18.97 7.87
CA ARG A 242 4.79 -18.55 8.41
C ARG A 242 4.75 -18.24 9.91
N VAL A 243 3.64 -17.65 10.39
CA VAL A 243 3.41 -17.43 11.83
C VAL A 243 3.31 -18.77 12.57
N ARG A 244 2.56 -19.74 12.05
CA ARG A 244 2.46 -21.08 12.64
C ARG A 244 3.83 -21.79 12.75
N GLU A 245 4.63 -21.72 11.68
CA GLU A 245 5.99 -22.27 11.66
C GLU A 245 6.91 -21.60 12.70
N ALA A 246 6.82 -20.28 12.82
CA ALA A 246 7.57 -19.53 13.84
C ALA A 246 7.08 -19.86 15.25
N TYR A 247 5.77 -19.96 15.44
CA TYR A 247 5.15 -20.33 16.72
C TYR A 247 5.60 -21.71 17.20
N ALA A 248 5.60 -22.71 16.30
CA ALA A 248 6.04 -24.06 16.63
C ALA A 248 7.52 -24.10 17.09
N ARG A 249 8.40 -23.31 16.46
CA ARG A 249 9.81 -23.19 16.90
C ARG A 249 9.95 -22.52 18.27
N CYS A 250 9.13 -21.53 18.59
CA CYS A 250 9.12 -20.90 19.92
C CYS A 250 8.59 -21.84 21.01
N ALA A 251 7.61 -22.70 20.68
CA ALA A 251 7.00 -23.64 21.63
C ALA A 251 7.88 -24.88 21.91
N HIS A 252 8.77 -25.24 20.97
CA HIS A 252 9.66 -26.43 21.09
C HIS A 252 11.11 -26.07 20.69
N PRO A 253 11.82 -25.29 21.53
CA PRO A 253 13.19 -24.83 21.21
C PRO A 253 14.22 -25.95 21.08
N ASP A 254 13.95 -27.14 21.64
CA ASP A 254 14.87 -28.29 21.70
C ASP A 254 14.65 -29.33 20.57
N ALA A 255 13.83 -29.05 19.55
CA ALA A 255 13.52 -30.01 18.49
C ALA A 255 14.35 -29.80 17.20
N GLY A 256 15.55 -29.23 17.28
CA GLY A 256 16.43 -28.93 16.14
C GLY A 256 17.83 -29.51 16.27
#